data_dff8a7203efea0ba2a3fb3c22ede3fd3
#
_entry.id   dff8a7203efea0ba2a3fb3c22ede3fd3
#
_cell.length_a   1.000
_cell.length_b   1.000
_cell.length_c   1.000
_cell.angle_alpha   90.00
_cell.angle_beta   90.00
_cell.angle_gamma   90.00
#
_symmetry.space_group_name_H-M   'P 1'
#
loop_
_entity.id
_entity.type
_entity.pdbx_description
1 polymer ?
#
loop_
_entity_poly.entity_id
_entity_poly.type
_entity_poly.pdbx_seq_one_letter_code
_entity_poly.pdbx_strand_id
1 'polypeptide(L)'
;VCDTTDLTNAITDATSSSYTPPSGDLGTFYYFAVLTFSQGGCDAIVSDCAEVIVTPNPVVSITTPLSDTICIGGTIDAIEFAVTGGIGTQTNTWSGTGPDGYATTESGDTPWNPGDIFTAAGSYEFYVTVDFDGSGCNQSISETVTITVLEDPVLTDPSPLTQQICLDSSPECLVGTATGGGEDTYTFNWYLVGGSGVSLLSETAVTESSYCPPTDVVGTFEYYYTVTTDLSGCETTSLNAEVIVTPGPSIADQPLATQTVCKDGATIDLEVSYQDGIGDPTYQWYVSNVCDTTDLTNAITDATSSSYTPPSGD
;
A
#
# COMPACT_ATOMS: atom_id res chain seq x y z
N VAL A 1 -33.58 52.78 -1.03
CA VAL A 1 -34.21 53.63 0.00
C VAL A 1 -35.70 53.60 -0.19
N CYS A 2 -36.47 53.35 0.87
CA CYS A 2 -37.94 53.38 0.82
C CYS A 2 -38.43 54.82 0.70
N ASP A 3 -39.16 55.16 -0.34
CA ASP A 3 -39.80 56.45 -0.50
C ASP A 3 -41.32 56.28 -0.54
N THR A 4 -41.94 56.53 0.59
CA THR A 4 -43.43 56.40 0.74
C THR A 4 -44.17 57.54 0.08
N THR A 5 -43.52 58.52 -0.52
CA THR A 5 -44.14 59.61 -1.28
C THR A 5 -44.19 59.31 -2.77
N ASP A 6 -43.43 58.34 -3.27
CA ASP A 6 -43.48 57.91 -4.66
C ASP A 6 -44.51 56.78 -4.84
N LEU A 7 -45.68 57.09 -5.35
CA LEU A 7 -46.79 56.18 -5.60
C LEU A 7 -46.82 55.66 -7.04
N THR A 8 -45.79 55.90 -7.83
CA THR A 8 -45.80 55.53 -9.27
C THR A 8 -45.68 54.02 -9.49
N ASN A 9 -45.18 53.30 -8.52
CA ASN A 9 -44.93 51.86 -8.61
C ASN A 9 -45.99 51.03 -7.89
N ALA A 10 -47.24 51.39 -7.95
CA ALA A 10 -48.32 50.62 -7.34
C ALA A 10 -48.43 49.21 -7.94
N ILE A 11 -48.49 48.21 -7.07
CA ILE A 11 -48.59 46.80 -7.49
C ILE A 11 -50.01 46.55 -7.95
N THR A 12 -50.17 46.11 -9.19
CA THR A 12 -51.48 45.82 -9.81
C THR A 12 -52.20 44.72 -8.99
N ASP A 13 -53.51 44.97 -8.73
CA ASP A 13 -54.38 44.04 -8.02
C ASP A 13 -54.01 43.74 -6.54
N ALA A 14 -53.00 44.42 -5.96
CA ALA A 14 -52.65 44.27 -4.54
C ALA A 14 -53.58 45.18 -3.66
N THR A 15 -54.87 44.83 -3.60
CA THR A 15 -55.89 45.63 -2.91
C THR A 15 -56.37 44.98 -1.60
N SER A 16 -55.75 43.93 -1.12
CA SER A 16 -56.05 43.25 0.13
C SER A 16 -55.29 43.82 1.29
N SER A 17 -55.70 43.51 2.52
CA SER A 17 -54.99 43.86 3.77
C SER A 17 -53.64 43.08 3.95
N SER A 18 -53.36 42.09 3.07
CA SER A 18 -52.13 41.32 3.03
C SER A 18 -51.63 41.22 1.59
N TYR A 19 -50.30 41.25 1.43
CA TYR A 19 -49.62 41.02 0.17
C TYR A 19 -48.40 40.13 0.43
N THR A 20 -48.22 39.12 -0.42
CA THR A 20 -47.04 38.23 -0.37
C THR A 20 -46.07 38.67 -1.45
N PRO A 21 -44.91 39.24 -1.09
CA PRO A 21 -43.90 39.66 -2.07
C PRO A 21 -43.36 38.47 -2.87
N PRO A 22 -43.06 38.63 -4.17
CA PRO A 22 -42.37 37.61 -4.94
C PRO A 22 -40.92 37.51 -4.52
N SER A 23 -40.37 36.28 -4.62
CA SER A 23 -38.95 35.98 -4.28
C SER A 23 -38.16 35.49 -5.49
N GLY A 24 -38.59 35.80 -6.73
CA GLY A 24 -37.91 35.34 -7.96
C GLY A 24 -36.66 36.13 -8.34
N ASP A 25 -36.59 37.40 -7.95
CA ASP A 25 -35.47 38.27 -8.25
C ASP A 25 -34.61 38.53 -7.02
N LEU A 26 -33.30 38.49 -7.21
CA LEU A 26 -32.32 38.77 -6.12
C LEU A 26 -32.29 40.26 -5.84
N GLY A 27 -32.20 40.67 -4.57
CA GLY A 27 -32.00 42.06 -4.18
C GLY A 27 -32.77 42.42 -2.92
N THR A 28 -32.77 43.72 -2.64
CA THR A 28 -33.50 44.33 -1.51
C THR A 28 -34.67 45.11 -2.04
N PHE A 29 -35.85 44.74 -1.68
CA PHE A 29 -37.10 45.35 -2.09
C PHE A 29 -37.80 45.97 -0.88
N TYR A 30 -38.46 47.10 -1.08
CA TYR A 30 -39.24 47.83 -0.05
C TYR A 30 -40.71 47.88 -0.45
N TYR A 31 -41.56 47.51 0.48
CA TYR A 31 -43.01 47.48 0.28
C TYR A 31 -43.69 48.34 1.34
N PHE A 32 -44.71 49.07 0.95
CA PHE A 32 -45.57 49.83 1.84
C PHE A 32 -47.01 49.82 1.32
N ALA A 33 -47.97 50.04 2.17
CA ALA A 33 -49.40 50.09 1.84
C ALA A 33 -49.98 51.47 1.98
N VAL A 34 -50.79 51.85 1.03
CA VAL A 34 -51.58 53.07 1.14
C VAL A 34 -53.06 52.71 1.35
N LEU A 35 -53.66 53.18 2.45
CA LEU A 35 -55.02 52.96 2.78
C LEU A 35 -55.86 54.20 2.47
N THR A 36 -56.86 54.04 1.64
CA THR A 36 -57.81 55.09 1.31
C THR A 36 -59.23 54.77 1.82
N PHE A 37 -59.92 55.77 2.22
CA PHE A 37 -61.29 55.61 2.78
C PHE A 37 -62.31 56.17 1.77
N SER A 38 -63.40 55.38 1.55
CA SER A 38 -64.45 55.72 0.54
C SER A 38 -65.50 56.68 1.08
N GLN A 39 -65.52 56.93 2.38
CA GLN A 39 -66.55 57.82 3.03
C GLN A 39 -65.87 58.71 4.07
N GLY A 40 -66.58 59.84 4.36
CA GLY A 40 -66.23 60.75 5.46
C GLY A 40 -65.07 61.71 5.21
N GLY A 41 -64.50 61.75 3.97
CA GLY A 41 -63.45 62.73 3.61
C GLY A 41 -62.12 62.57 4.36
N CYS A 42 -61.88 61.37 4.85
CA CYS A 42 -60.61 61.11 5.52
C CYS A 42 -59.43 61.06 4.51
N ASP A 43 -58.31 61.59 4.94
CA ASP A 43 -57.06 61.54 4.14
C ASP A 43 -56.53 60.07 4.08
N ALA A 44 -55.83 59.77 3.00
CA ALA A 44 -55.12 58.47 2.88
C ALA A 44 -54.02 58.41 3.93
N ILE A 45 -53.82 57.22 4.49
CA ILE A 45 -52.71 56.94 5.36
C ILE A 45 -51.74 55.94 4.71
N VAL A 46 -50.46 56.06 5.01
CA VAL A 46 -49.35 55.24 4.47
C VAL A 46 -48.72 54.47 5.59
N SER A 47 -48.47 53.18 5.41
CA SER A 47 -47.73 52.38 6.36
C SER A 47 -46.22 52.70 6.34
N ASP A 48 -45.53 52.24 7.37
CA ASP A 48 -44.09 52.12 7.30
C ASP A 48 -43.64 51.14 6.23
N CYS A 49 -42.36 51.22 5.81
CA CYS A 49 -41.79 50.29 4.86
C CYS A 49 -41.44 48.95 5.48
N ALA A 50 -41.84 47.90 4.80
CA ALA A 50 -41.32 46.54 5.02
C ALA A 50 -40.13 46.30 4.04
N GLU A 51 -39.03 45.82 4.56
CA GLU A 51 -37.87 45.41 3.76
C GLU A 51 -37.93 43.89 3.51
N VAL A 52 -37.74 43.48 2.26
CA VAL A 52 -37.63 42.07 1.86
C VAL A 52 -36.31 41.91 1.11
N ILE A 53 -35.42 41.08 1.64
CA ILE A 53 -34.14 40.79 1.05
C ILE A 53 -34.20 39.38 0.47
N VAL A 54 -33.98 39.27 -0.84
CA VAL A 54 -33.89 37.99 -1.55
C VAL A 54 -32.41 37.72 -1.87
N THR A 55 -31.87 36.66 -1.27
CA THR A 55 -30.49 36.24 -1.44
C THR A 55 -30.41 34.99 -2.30
N PRO A 56 -29.23 34.68 -2.92
CA PRO A 56 -29.04 33.47 -3.66
C PRO A 56 -29.25 32.22 -2.80
N ASN A 57 -29.74 31.15 -3.40
CA ASN A 57 -29.70 29.83 -2.79
C ASN A 57 -28.27 29.41 -2.48
N PRO A 58 -28.05 28.55 -1.46
CA PRO A 58 -26.73 28.01 -1.18
C PRO A 58 -26.20 27.20 -2.37
N VAL A 59 -24.91 27.34 -2.62
CA VAL A 59 -24.15 26.52 -3.56
C VAL A 59 -22.94 26.02 -2.81
N VAL A 60 -22.78 24.70 -2.71
CA VAL A 60 -21.61 24.04 -2.15
C VAL A 60 -20.71 23.51 -3.26
N SER A 61 -19.40 23.64 -3.10
CA SER A 61 -18.40 23.07 -4.01
C SER A 61 -17.23 22.51 -3.20
N ILE A 62 -16.72 21.34 -3.60
CA ILE A 62 -15.49 20.75 -3.05
C ILE A 62 -14.29 21.57 -3.52
N THR A 63 -13.35 21.85 -2.64
CA THR A 63 -12.13 22.64 -2.92
C THR A 63 -10.85 21.81 -2.92
N THR A 64 -10.90 20.56 -2.44
CA THR A 64 -9.84 19.55 -2.56
C THR A 64 -10.00 18.74 -3.85
N PRO A 65 -9.02 17.89 -4.24
CA PRO A 65 -9.17 16.98 -5.37
C PRO A 65 -10.42 16.10 -5.24
N LEU A 66 -11.13 15.90 -6.37
CA LEU A 66 -12.35 15.07 -6.42
C LEU A 66 -12.05 13.57 -6.50
N SER A 67 -10.80 13.17 -6.62
CA SER A 67 -10.38 11.76 -6.66
C SER A 67 -9.00 11.58 -6.05
N ASP A 68 -8.81 10.43 -5.40
CA ASP A 68 -7.52 9.97 -4.88
C ASP A 68 -7.44 8.46 -4.99
N THR A 69 -6.21 7.91 -4.93
CA THR A 69 -5.95 6.47 -4.97
C THR A 69 -5.00 6.11 -3.84
N ILE A 70 -5.40 5.16 -3.01
CA ILE A 70 -4.66 4.73 -1.83
C ILE A 70 -4.64 3.20 -1.73
N CYS A 71 -3.79 2.66 -0.89
CA CYS A 71 -3.76 1.23 -0.53
C CYS A 71 -4.73 0.92 0.61
N ILE A 72 -5.06 -0.35 0.79
CA ILE A 72 -5.83 -0.80 1.97
C ILE A 72 -5.14 -0.29 3.26
N GLY A 73 -5.94 0.28 4.17
CA GLY A 73 -5.45 0.88 5.42
C GLY A 73 -4.74 2.23 5.26
N GLY A 74 -4.68 2.76 4.03
CA GLY A 74 -4.16 4.10 3.77
C GLY A 74 -5.09 5.21 4.29
N THR A 75 -4.60 6.43 4.30
CA THR A 75 -5.32 7.63 4.74
C THR A 75 -5.33 8.67 3.63
N ILE A 76 -6.34 9.52 3.63
CA ILE A 76 -6.42 10.66 2.72
C ILE A 76 -6.24 11.97 3.47
N ASP A 77 -5.89 13.02 2.76
CA ASP A 77 -6.02 14.37 3.27
C ASP A 77 -7.49 14.72 3.54
N ALA A 78 -7.72 15.64 4.48
CA ALA A 78 -9.07 16.08 4.80
C ALA A 78 -9.74 16.70 3.59
N ILE A 79 -11.03 16.42 3.41
CA ILE A 79 -11.84 16.97 2.33
C ILE A 79 -12.35 18.35 2.75
N GLU A 80 -12.16 19.32 1.90
CA GLU A 80 -12.58 20.71 2.12
C GLU A 80 -13.66 21.11 1.13
N PHE A 81 -14.59 21.96 1.58
CA PHE A 81 -15.62 22.53 0.75
C PHE A 81 -15.84 24.02 1.07
N ALA A 82 -16.39 24.75 0.10
CA ALA A 82 -16.82 26.13 0.24
C ALA A 82 -18.31 26.26 -0.03
N VAL A 83 -18.96 27.18 0.65
CA VAL A 83 -20.39 27.48 0.48
C VAL A 83 -20.54 28.97 0.16
N THR A 84 -21.41 29.26 -0.82
CA THR A 84 -21.80 30.63 -1.15
C THR A 84 -23.32 30.73 -1.16
N GLY A 85 -23.87 31.89 -0.80
CA GLY A 85 -25.32 32.09 -0.69
C GLY A 85 -25.89 31.48 0.61
N GLY A 86 -27.22 31.35 0.65
CA GLY A 86 -27.95 30.85 1.83
C GLY A 86 -28.19 31.91 2.91
N ILE A 87 -29.12 31.64 3.83
CA ILE A 87 -29.47 32.51 4.95
C ILE A 87 -29.78 31.65 6.18
N GLY A 88 -29.34 32.11 7.33
CA GLY A 88 -29.64 31.46 8.61
C GLY A 88 -28.47 30.61 9.09
N THR A 89 -28.74 29.61 9.93
CA THR A 89 -27.77 28.71 10.47
C THR A 89 -27.49 27.60 9.46
N GLN A 90 -26.23 27.43 9.07
CA GLN A 90 -25.78 26.37 8.17
C GLN A 90 -25.64 25.07 8.94
N THR A 91 -26.11 23.98 8.36
CA THR A 91 -25.86 22.61 8.80
C THR A 91 -25.27 21.80 7.66
N ASN A 92 -24.26 21.01 7.97
CA ASN A 92 -23.54 20.18 6.99
C ASN A 92 -23.70 18.72 7.34
N THR A 93 -24.05 17.91 6.35
CA THR A 93 -24.19 16.45 6.50
C THR A 93 -23.38 15.76 5.43
N TRP A 94 -22.35 15.02 5.85
CA TRP A 94 -21.58 14.15 4.98
C TRP A 94 -22.28 12.82 4.79
N SER A 95 -22.26 12.33 3.57
CA SER A 95 -22.75 11.00 3.22
C SER A 95 -21.65 10.28 2.45
N GLY A 96 -21.44 9.00 2.77
CA GLY A 96 -20.44 8.18 2.11
C GLY A 96 -20.97 6.77 1.86
N THR A 97 -20.48 6.15 0.78
CA THR A 97 -20.72 4.75 0.40
C THR A 97 -19.40 4.10 -0.02
N GLY A 98 -19.32 2.77 0.07
CA GLY A 98 -18.12 2.04 -0.28
C GLY A 98 -18.33 0.54 -0.37
N PRO A 99 -17.24 -0.23 -0.53
CA PRO A 99 -17.26 -1.69 -0.56
C PRO A 99 -17.87 -2.31 0.71
N ASP A 100 -18.22 -3.59 0.62
CA ASP A 100 -18.76 -4.41 1.73
C ASP A 100 -19.98 -3.81 2.44
N GLY A 101 -20.70 -2.93 1.73
CA GLY A 101 -21.89 -2.27 2.29
C GLY A 101 -21.56 -1.10 3.23
N TYR A 102 -20.34 -0.58 3.17
CA TYR A 102 -20.01 0.64 3.90
C TYR A 102 -20.95 1.78 3.50
N ALA A 103 -21.56 2.39 4.50
CA ALA A 103 -22.36 3.60 4.35
C ALA A 103 -22.25 4.44 5.63
N THR A 104 -22.09 5.74 5.48
CA THR A 104 -22.09 6.67 6.59
C THR A 104 -22.95 7.88 6.30
N THR A 105 -23.49 8.47 7.37
CA THR A 105 -24.14 9.78 7.34
C THR A 105 -23.84 10.46 8.67
N GLU A 106 -23.09 11.55 8.63
CA GLU A 106 -22.63 12.25 9.83
C GLU A 106 -22.57 13.77 9.65
N SER A 107 -22.71 14.50 10.73
CA SER A 107 -22.53 15.95 10.72
C SER A 107 -21.05 16.27 10.80
N GLY A 108 -20.59 17.20 9.97
CA GLY A 108 -19.18 17.62 9.99
C GLY A 108 -18.95 18.92 9.25
N ASP A 109 -18.11 19.77 9.85
CA ASP A 109 -17.64 21.00 9.22
C ASP A 109 -16.43 20.73 8.30
N THR A 110 -15.96 21.75 7.62
CA THR A 110 -14.74 21.72 6.80
C THR A 110 -13.52 22.15 7.63
N PRO A 111 -12.37 21.47 7.57
CA PRO A 111 -12.08 20.24 6.83
C PRO A 111 -12.69 18.99 7.48
N TRP A 112 -13.12 18.01 6.67
CA TRP A 112 -13.68 16.74 7.14
C TRP A 112 -12.79 15.58 6.72
N ASN A 113 -12.60 14.60 7.62
CA ASN A 113 -11.85 13.38 7.37
C ASN A 113 -12.66 12.16 7.78
N PRO A 114 -12.87 11.18 6.87
CA PRO A 114 -13.64 9.97 7.17
C PRO A 114 -12.97 9.03 8.18
N GLY A 115 -11.67 9.23 8.52
CA GLY A 115 -10.92 8.37 9.42
C GLY A 115 -10.44 7.07 8.77
N ASP A 116 -10.18 6.05 9.60
CA ASP A 116 -9.58 4.77 9.21
C ASP A 116 -10.62 3.77 8.65
N ILE A 117 -11.32 4.15 7.59
CA ILE A 117 -12.40 3.34 7.01
C ILE A 117 -11.99 2.52 5.79
N PHE A 118 -10.85 2.80 5.18
CA PHE A 118 -10.40 2.22 3.91
C PHE A 118 -9.82 0.81 4.09
N THR A 119 -10.63 -0.11 4.59
CA THR A 119 -10.23 -1.48 4.97
C THR A 119 -10.50 -2.53 3.89
N ALA A 120 -11.22 -2.16 2.84
CA ALA A 120 -11.53 -3.03 1.70
C ALA A 120 -11.21 -2.32 0.39
N ALA A 121 -10.71 -3.08 -0.59
CA ALA A 121 -10.44 -2.55 -1.93
C ALA A 121 -11.75 -2.21 -2.66
N GLY A 122 -11.72 -1.15 -3.44
CA GLY A 122 -12.84 -0.67 -4.23
C GLY A 122 -13.01 0.84 -4.18
N SER A 123 -14.14 1.34 -4.66
CA SER A 123 -14.45 2.76 -4.72
C SER A 123 -15.28 3.21 -3.52
N TYR A 124 -14.79 4.21 -2.81
CA TYR A 124 -15.54 4.95 -1.80
C TYR A 124 -15.95 6.30 -2.38
N GLU A 125 -17.19 6.67 -2.17
CA GLU A 125 -17.77 7.91 -2.68
C GLU A 125 -18.31 8.75 -1.53
N PHE A 126 -17.95 10.05 -1.49
CA PHE A 126 -18.39 10.99 -0.45
C PHE A 126 -18.94 12.25 -1.08
N TYR A 127 -19.96 12.81 -0.45
CA TYR A 127 -20.50 14.13 -0.76
C TYR A 127 -21.02 14.81 0.50
N VAL A 128 -21.07 16.13 0.47
CA VAL A 128 -21.66 16.93 1.54
C VAL A 128 -22.95 17.57 1.08
N THR A 129 -23.95 17.49 1.94
CA THR A 129 -25.22 18.20 1.81
C THR A 129 -25.20 19.38 2.78
N VAL A 130 -25.46 20.56 2.26
CA VAL A 130 -25.53 21.80 3.02
C VAL A 130 -26.97 22.29 3.07
N ASP A 131 -27.47 22.54 4.26
CA ASP A 131 -28.80 23.06 4.52
C ASP A 131 -28.73 24.32 5.38
N PHE A 132 -29.72 25.19 5.20
CA PHE A 132 -29.87 26.43 5.97
C PHE A 132 -31.29 26.51 6.55
N ASP A 133 -31.40 26.93 7.80
CA ASP A 133 -32.68 27.10 8.48
C ASP A 133 -33.45 28.37 8.05
N GLY A 134 -32.86 29.18 7.15
CA GLY A 134 -33.50 30.37 6.59
C GLY A 134 -34.63 30.05 5.64
N SER A 135 -35.68 30.87 5.71
CA SER A 135 -36.92 30.66 4.91
C SER A 135 -36.62 30.72 3.39
N GLY A 136 -37.06 29.67 2.69
CA GLY A 136 -36.97 29.59 1.23
C GLY A 136 -35.62 29.17 0.68
N CYS A 137 -34.60 28.86 1.50
CA CYS A 137 -33.36 28.28 1.02
C CYS A 137 -33.57 26.82 0.63
N ASN A 138 -33.07 26.47 -0.55
CA ASN A 138 -33.00 25.06 -0.97
C ASN A 138 -31.72 24.42 -0.46
N GLN A 139 -31.81 23.13 -0.16
CA GLN A 139 -30.62 22.31 0.14
C GLN A 139 -29.67 22.26 -1.07
N SER A 140 -28.38 22.30 -0.81
CA SER A 140 -27.32 22.16 -1.83
C SER A 140 -26.51 20.90 -1.56
N ILE A 141 -26.16 20.17 -2.63
CA ILE A 141 -25.35 18.95 -2.59
C ILE A 141 -24.09 19.21 -3.40
N SER A 142 -22.92 18.80 -2.86
CA SER A 142 -21.63 18.95 -3.56
C SER A 142 -21.47 17.96 -4.71
N GLU A 143 -20.39 18.11 -5.46
CA GLU A 143 -19.81 17.06 -6.28
C GLU A 143 -19.40 15.88 -5.41
N THR A 144 -19.28 14.69 -6.02
CA THR A 144 -18.81 13.48 -5.35
C THR A 144 -17.28 13.45 -5.34
N VAL A 145 -16.70 13.16 -4.19
CA VAL A 145 -15.28 12.80 -4.04
C VAL A 145 -15.17 11.29 -4.10
N THR A 146 -14.32 10.78 -4.98
CA THR A 146 -14.11 9.33 -5.19
C THR A 146 -12.72 8.93 -4.72
N ILE A 147 -12.64 8.00 -3.76
CA ILE A 147 -11.39 7.41 -3.29
C ILE A 147 -11.32 5.98 -3.78
N THR A 148 -10.32 5.67 -4.60
CA THR A 148 -10.06 4.31 -5.05
C THR A 148 -9.07 3.64 -4.11
N VAL A 149 -9.50 2.58 -3.44
CA VAL A 149 -8.66 1.76 -2.56
C VAL A 149 -8.21 0.53 -3.33
N LEU A 150 -6.90 0.34 -3.44
CA LEU A 150 -6.28 -0.79 -4.11
C LEU A 150 -5.87 -1.87 -3.10
N GLU A 151 -5.94 -3.13 -3.52
CA GLU A 151 -5.35 -4.23 -2.76
C GLU A 151 -3.82 -4.12 -2.77
N ASP A 152 -3.17 -4.59 -1.70
CA ASP A 152 -1.73 -4.75 -1.68
C ASP A 152 -1.29 -5.83 -2.69
N PRO A 153 -0.07 -5.74 -3.25
CA PRO A 153 0.45 -6.77 -4.11
C PRO A 153 0.60 -8.10 -3.35
N VAL A 154 0.27 -9.20 -4.01
CA VAL A 154 0.42 -10.56 -3.49
C VAL A 154 1.77 -11.10 -3.93
N LEU A 155 2.61 -11.50 -2.96
CA LEU A 155 3.95 -12.03 -3.19
C LEU A 155 3.98 -13.55 -3.10
N THR A 156 4.93 -14.18 -3.81
CA THR A 156 5.40 -15.52 -3.47
C THR A 156 6.52 -15.40 -2.44
N ASP A 157 6.67 -16.41 -1.59
CA ASP A 157 7.87 -16.49 -0.78
C ASP A 157 9.12 -16.67 -1.65
N PRO A 158 10.33 -16.22 -1.20
CA PRO A 158 11.56 -16.45 -1.93
C PRO A 158 11.77 -17.94 -2.19
N SER A 159 12.18 -18.28 -3.41
CA SER A 159 12.48 -19.67 -3.76
C SER A 159 13.93 -19.81 -4.26
N PRO A 160 14.74 -20.70 -3.68
CA PRO A 160 14.43 -21.58 -2.54
C PRO A 160 14.28 -20.82 -1.22
N LEU A 161 13.39 -21.29 -0.34
CA LEU A 161 13.19 -20.66 0.98
C LEU A 161 14.36 -20.98 1.94
N THR A 162 15.01 -22.12 1.75
CA THR A 162 16.22 -22.53 2.50
C THR A 162 17.19 -23.20 1.56
N GLN A 163 18.49 -22.88 1.68
CA GLN A 163 19.57 -23.59 1.01
C GLN A 163 20.80 -23.68 1.89
N GLN A 164 21.52 -24.80 1.78
CA GLN A 164 22.83 -24.98 2.40
C GLN A 164 23.88 -25.20 1.32
N ILE A 165 25.00 -24.48 1.40
CA ILE A 165 26.02 -24.48 0.37
C ILE A 165 27.42 -24.38 0.96
N CYS A 166 28.41 -24.96 0.32
CA CYS A 166 29.81 -24.82 0.72
C CYS A 166 30.37 -23.43 0.37
N LEU A 167 31.29 -22.95 1.18
CA LEU A 167 32.06 -21.72 0.96
C LEU A 167 32.57 -21.66 -0.47
N ASP A 168 32.51 -20.51 -1.11
CA ASP A 168 32.90 -20.21 -2.49
C ASP A 168 32.19 -21.03 -3.59
N SER A 169 31.13 -21.77 -3.26
CA SER A 169 30.33 -22.48 -4.26
C SER A 169 29.22 -21.57 -4.81
N SER A 170 28.72 -21.90 -6.02
CA SER A 170 27.65 -21.13 -6.66
C SER A 170 26.28 -21.45 -6.03
N PRO A 171 25.59 -20.47 -5.44
CA PRO A 171 24.26 -20.68 -4.86
C PRO A 171 23.19 -20.81 -5.94
N GLU A 172 22.05 -21.35 -5.58
CA GLU A 172 20.81 -21.11 -6.30
C GLU A 172 20.33 -19.69 -5.99
N CYS A 173 20.00 -18.93 -7.04
CA CYS A 173 19.50 -17.56 -6.84
C CYS A 173 18.10 -17.61 -6.22
N LEU A 174 17.85 -16.75 -5.25
CA LEU A 174 16.52 -16.56 -4.68
C LEU A 174 15.64 -15.83 -5.70
N VAL A 175 14.43 -16.33 -5.92
CA VAL A 175 13.47 -15.75 -6.88
C VAL A 175 12.21 -15.37 -6.13
N GLY A 176 11.71 -14.16 -6.38
CA GLY A 176 10.45 -13.65 -5.87
C GLY A 176 9.56 -13.16 -7.01
N THR A 177 8.25 -13.33 -6.87
CA THR A 177 7.26 -12.84 -7.85
C THR A 177 6.17 -12.03 -7.16
N ALA A 178 5.52 -11.14 -7.92
CA ALA A 178 4.41 -10.31 -7.46
C ALA A 178 3.26 -10.34 -8.46
N THR A 179 2.03 -10.20 -7.92
CA THR A 179 0.80 -10.08 -8.70
C THR A 179 -0.20 -9.19 -7.95
N GLY A 180 -1.18 -8.59 -8.65
CA GLY A 180 -2.23 -7.79 -8.01
C GLY A 180 -1.78 -6.36 -7.67
N GLY A 181 -2.35 -5.76 -6.64
CA GLY A 181 -2.06 -4.36 -6.30
C GLY A 181 -2.63 -3.34 -7.29
N GLY A 182 -3.52 -3.78 -8.19
CA GLY A 182 -4.09 -2.90 -9.22
C GLY A 182 -3.17 -2.57 -10.39
N GLU A 183 -1.98 -3.16 -10.45
CA GLU A 183 -0.92 -2.90 -11.42
C GLU A 183 -0.23 -4.17 -11.88
N ASP A 184 0.50 -4.08 -13.01
CA ASP A 184 1.30 -5.18 -13.57
C ASP A 184 2.81 -4.88 -13.52
N THR A 185 3.21 -3.75 -12.90
CA THR A 185 4.60 -3.31 -12.79
C THR A 185 4.96 -3.01 -11.35
N TYR A 186 6.13 -3.48 -10.94
CA TYR A 186 6.56 -3.46 -9.55
C TYR A 186 8.02 -3.09 -9.42
N THR A 187 8.37 -2.45 -8.30
CA THR A 187 9.75 -2.27 -7.85
C THR A 187 10.07 -3.31 -6.77
N PHE A 188 11.06 -4.15 -7.02
CA PHE A 188 11.57 -5.17 -6.09
C PHE A 188 12.82 -4.67 -5.38
N ASN A 189 12.87 -4.83 -4.06
CA ASN A 189 14.05 -4.52 -3.25
C ASN A 189 14.40 -5.71 -2.36
N TRP A 190 15.63 -6.24 -2.50
CA TRP A 190 16.14 -7.33 -1.68
C TRP A 190 16.92 -6.79 -0.47
N TYR A 191 16.79 -7.45 0.67
CA TYR A 191 17.39 -7.06 1.95
C TYR A 191 18.04 -8.25 2.64
N LEU A 192 19.17 -7.97 3.34
CA LEU A 192 19.79 -8.87 4.31
C LEU A 192 19.31 -8.51 5.71
N VAL A 193 18.80 -9.49 6.48
CA VAL A 193 18.34 -9.30 7.85
C VAL A 193 19.53 -9.02 8.78
N GLY A 194 19.41 -7.99 9.62
CA GLY A 194 20.46 -7.61 10.58
C GLY A 194 21.64 -6.85 9.99
N GLY A 195 21.68 -6.65 8.68
CA GLY A 195 22.59 -5.71 8.00
C GLY A 195 22.08 -4.27 8.06
N SER A 196 22.94 -3.31 7.74
CA SER A 196 22.46 -1.97 7.36
C SER A 196 21.70 -2.18 6.05
N GLY A 197 20.35 -2.11 6.08
CA GLY A 197 19.46 -2.45 4.96
C GLY A 197 20.05 -2.07 3.60
N VAL A 198 20.67 -3.01 2.96
CA VAL A 198 21.23 -2.84 1.62
C VAL A 198 20.14 -3.29 0.67
N SER A 199 19.48 -2.32 0.03
CA SER A 199 18.74 -2.62 -1.19
C SER A 199 19.75 -3.11 -2.21
N LEU A 200 19.78 -4.41 -2.43
CA LEU A 200 20.81 -5.05 -3.25
C LEU A 200 20.42 -5.05 -4.73
N LEU A 201 19.14 -4.91 -4.99
CA LEU A 201 18.58 -4.84 -6.33
C LEU A 201 17.29 -4.03 -6.28
N SER A 202 17.14 -3.09 -7.21
CA SER A 202 15.87 -2.43 -7.46
C SER A 202 15.55 -2.57 -8.95
N GLU A 203 14.50 -3.29 -9.28
CA GLU A 203 14.03 -3.50 -10.64
C GLU A 203 12.63 -2.94 -10.80
N THR A 204 12.42 -2.13 -11.82
CA THR A 204 11.10 -1.54 -12.14
C THR A 204 10.48 -2.22 -13.35
N ALA A 205 9.15 -2.20 -13.43
CA ALA A 205 8.36 -2.71 -14.56
C ALA A 205 8.53 -4.23 -14.82
N VAL A 206 8.76 -5.02 -13.76
CA VAL A 206 8.88 -6.49 -13.82
C VAL A 206 7.88 -7.15 -12.87
N THR A 207 7.56 -8.40 -13.13
CA THR A 207 6.69 -9.24 -12.28
C THR A 207 7.47 -10.28 -11.49
N GLU A 208 8.76 -10.39 -11.72
CA GLU A 208 9.68 -11.34 -11.10
C GLU A 208 11.04 -10.68 -10.88
N SER A 209 11.68 -10.96 -9.75
CA SER A 209 13.03 -10.51 -9.45
C SER A 209 13.85 -11.65 -8.85
N SER A 210 15.16 -11.65 -9.09
CA SER A 210 16.08 -12.63 -8.54
C SER A 210 17.29 -11.99 -7.88
N TYR A 211 17.77 -12.64 -6.81
CA TYR A 211 18.98 -12.27 -6.10
C TYR A 211 19.84 -13.50 -5.82
N CYS A 212 21.12 -13.46 -6.19
CA CYS A 212 22.08 -14.53 -5.92
C CYS A 212 22.92 -14.15 -4.70
N PRO A 213 22.72 -14.83 -3.54
CA PRO A 213 23.46 -14.53 -2.32
C PRO A 213 24.97 -14.76 -2.48
N PRO A 214 25.85 -13.94 -1.87
CA PRO A 214 27.29 -14.25 -1.82
C PRO A 214 27.55 -15.44 -0.89
N THR A 215 28.62 -16.23 -1.20
CA THR A 215 28.99 -17.43 -0.45
C THR A 215 30.45 -17.39 0.02
N ASP A 216 31.06 -16.23 0.06
CA ASP A 216 32.45 -15.97 0.43
C ASP A 216 32.68 -15.89 1.95
N VAL A 217 31.64 -15.99 2.76
CA VAL A 217 31.69 -15.94 4.22
C VAL A 217 30.85 -17.06 4.81
N VAL A 218 31.45 -17.86 5.72
CA VAL A 218 30.73 -18.89 6.49
C VAL A 218 29.75 -18.25 7.46
N GLY A 219 28.51 -18.73 7.47
CA GLY A 219 27.47 -18.23 8.37
C GLY A 219 26.07 -18.58 7.92
N THR A 220 25.09 -18.14 8.70
CA THR A 220 23.68 -18.20 8.34
C THR A 220 23.22 -16.79 8.02
N PHE A 221 22.61 -16.62 6.85
CA PHE A 221 22.15 -15.35 6.34
C PHE A 221 20.66 -15.46 6.01
N GLU A 222 19.89 -14.46 6.37
CA GLU A 222 18.48 -14.37 6.04
C GLU A 222 18.23 -13.22 5.08
N TYR A 223 17.47 -13.48 4.03
CA TYR A 223 17.11 -12.51 3.00
C TYR A 223 15.60 -12.42 2.84
N TYR A 224 15.10 -11.23 2.62
CA TYR A 224 13.72 -10.99 2.22
C TYR A 224 13.67 -9.93 1.12
N TYR A 225 12.52 -9.78 0.50
CA TYR A 225 12.31 -8.69 -0.43
C TYR A 225 11.00 -7.96 -0.14
N THR A 226 10.96 -6.69 -0.53
CA THR A 226 9.73 -5.91 -0.61
C THR A 226 9.37 -5.68 -2.05
N VAL A 227 8.08 -5.52 -2.29
CA VAL A 227 7.53 -5.12 -3.58
C VAL A 227 6.67 -3.90 -3.37
N THR A 228 6.93 -2.87 -4.17
CA THR A 228 6.13 -1.65 -4.22
C THR A 228 5.52 -1.52 -5.60
N THR A 229 4.21 -1.24 -5.68
CA THR A 229 3.54 -0.92 -6.94
C THR A 229 4.00 0.43 -7.46
N ASP A 230 4.25 0.56 -8.77
CA ASP A 230 4.94 1.73 -9.33
C ASP A 230 4.08 3.00 -9.31
N LEU A 231 2.75 2.90 -9.44
CA LEU A 231 1.84 4.05 -9.51
C LEU A 231 1.18 4.37 -8.17
N SER A 232 0.72 3.36 -7.45
CA SER A 232 -0.02 3.55 -6.18
C SER A 232 0.87 3.56 -4.95
N GLY A 233 2.10 2.99 -5.05
CA GLY A 233 3.03 2.89 -3.93
C GLY A 233 2.64 1.87 -2.86
N CYS A 234 1.69 0.96 -3.14
CA CYS A 234 1.33 -0.12 -2.22
C CYS A 234 2.53 -1.07 -2.04
N GLU A 235 2.87 -1.37 -0.79
CA GLU A 235 4.05 -2.18 -0.47
C GLU A 235 3.68 -3.43 0.33
N THR A 236 4.31 -4.55 -0.03
CA THR A 236 4.22 -5.81 0.71
C THR A 236 5.61 -6.41 0.89
N THR A 237 5.82 -7.13 2.00
CA THR A 237 7.08 -7.78 2.37
C THR A 237 6.94 -9.30 2.34
N SER A 238 7.93 -10.01 1.79
CA SER A 238 7.99 -11.47 1.76
C SER A 238 8.40 -12.07 3.11
N LEU A 239 8.29 -13.39 3.27
CA LEU A 239 8.99 -14.13 4.31
C LEU A 239 10.50 -14.08 4.09
N ASN A 240 11.28 -14.48 5.14
CA ASN A 240 12.72 -14.60 5.05
C ASN A 240 13.11 -15.93 4.37
N ALA A 241 14.09 -15.88 3.47
CA ALA A 241 14.82 -17.04 2.98
C ALA A 241 16.12 -17.22 3.77
N GLU A 242 16.46 -18.45 4.15
CA GLU A 242 17.68 -18.76 4.87
C GLU A 242 18.74 -19.37 3.95
N VAL A 243 19.96 -18.83 3.99
CA VAL A 243 21.12 -19.32 3.24
C VAL A 243 22.21 -19.65 4.24
N ILE A 244 22.58 -20.93 4.33
CA ILE A 244 23.61 -21.44 5.25
C ILE A 244 24.87 -21.72 4.43
N VAL A 245 25.93 -20.94 4.65
CA VAL A 245 27.24 -21.14 4.05
C VAL A 245 28.11 -21.91 5.05
N THR A 246 28.50 -23.13 4.70
CA THR A 246 29.34 -24.00 5.53
C THR A 246 30.78 -24.05 5.00
N PRO A 247 31.79 -24.34 5.85
CA PRO A 247 33.12 -24.58 5.35
C PRO A 247 33.15 -25.69 4.30
N GLY A 248 34.02 -25.59 3.31
CA GLY A 248 34.30 -26.66 2.35
C GLY A 248 34.84 -27.92 3.06
N PRO A 249 34.65 -29.13 2.49
CA PRO A 249 35.13 -30.35 3.11
C PRO A 249 36.67 -30.38 3.18
N SER A 250 37.18 -30.90 4.29
CA SER A 250 38.60 -31.09 4.48
C SER A 250 38.88 -32.44 5.17
N ILE A 251 40.09 -32.97 4.94
CA ILE A 251 40.52 -34.20 5.65
C ILE A 251 40.84 -33.83 7.09
N ALA A 252 40.18 -34.45 8.05
CA ALA A 252 40.45 -34.28 9.46
C ALA A 252 41.60 -35.16 9.92
N ASP A 253 41.53 -36.47 9.61
CA ASP A 253 42.59 -37.43 9.93
C ASP A 253 43.16 -38.01 8.62
N GLN A 254 44.47 -37.93 8.45
CA GLN A 254 45.19 -38.49 7.30
C GLN A 254 45.50 -39.98 7.57
N PRO A 255 45.57 -40.81 6.51
CA PRO A 255 46.06 -42.16 6.63
C PRO A 255 47.45 -42.21 7.25
N LEU A 256 47.80 -43.32 7.92
CA LEU A 256 49.14 -43.54 8.47
C LEU A 256 50.18 -43.30 7.42
N ALA A 257 51.08 -42.33 7.65
CA ALA A 257 52.06 -41.84 6.67
C ALA A 257 53.04 -42.93 6.19
N THR A 258 53.36 -43.89 7.02
CA THR A 258 54.30 -44.95 6.68
C THR A 258 54.06 -46.19 7.53
N GLN A 259 54.00 -47.32 6.89
CA GLN A 259 54.15 -48.64 7.56
C GLN A 259 55.20 -49.46 6.81
N THR A 260 56.00 -50.17 7.56
CA THR A 260 57.03 -51.06 7.04
C THR A 260 56.74 -52.48 7.47
N VAL A 261 56.54 -53.38 6.54
CA VAL A 261 56.26 -54.79 6.80
C VAL A 261 57.18 -55.67 5.98
N CYS A 262 57.51 -56.86 6.45
CA CYS A 262 58.23 -57.86 5.64
C CYS A 262 57.23 -58.41 4.57
N LYS A 263 57.79 -59.02 3.51
CA LYS A 263 56.97 -59.72 2.54
C LYS A 263 56.03 -60.74 3.26
N ASP A 264 54.77 -60.75 2.85
CA ASP A 264 53.67 -61.51 3.42
C ASP A 264 53.30 -61.18 4.87
N GLY A 265 53.87 -60.07 5.41
CA GLY A 265 53.53 -59.54 6.72
C GLY A 265 52.17 -58.84 6.72
N ALA A 266 51.49 -58.91 7.85
CA ALA A 266 50.22 -58.21 8.00
C ALA A 266 50.40 -56.69 7.95
N THR A 267 49.59 -56.01 7.15
CA THR A 267 49.43 -54.56 7.11
C THR A 267 48.38 -54.14 8.11
N ILE A 268 48.43 -52.88 8.54
CA ILE A 268 47.37 -52.24 9.30
C ILE A 268 46.51 -51.40 8.39
N ASP A 269 45.28 -51.18 8.80
CA ASP A 269 44.31 -50.40 8.06
C ASP A 269 44.82 -48.95 7.85
N LEU A 270 44.62 -48.46 6.66
CA LEU A 270 44.70 -47.05 6.32
C LEU A 270 43.33 -46.45 6.58
N GLU A 271 43.26 -45.40 7.36
CA GLU A 271 42.01 -44.74 7.69
C GLU A 271 42.07 -43.26 7.32
N VAL A 272 40.91 -42.73 6.93
CA VAL A 272 40.74 -41.30 6.63
C VAL A 272 39.44 -40.83 7.27
N SER A 273 39.47 -39.68 7.90
CA SER A 273 38.27 -38.98 8.32
C SER A 273 38.21 -37.59 7.70
N TYR A 274 37.04 -37.06 7.62
CA TYR A 274 36.77 -35.74 7.09
C TYR A 274 36.05 -34.88 8.13
N GLN A 275 36.10 -33.59 7.91
CA GLN A 275 35.28 -32.61 8.61
C GLN A 275 34.67 -31.64 7.59
N ASP A 276 33.59 -31.01 8.01
CA ASP A 276 32.83 -30.05 7.21
C ASP A 276 32.25 -30.66 5.91
N GLY A 277 31.80 -29.81 5.01
CA GLY A 277 31.08 -30.21 3.78
C GLY A 277 29.61 -30.48 4.01
N ILE A 278 28.90 -30.83 2.95
CA ILE A 278 27.46 -31.05 2.92
C ILE A 278 27.16 -32.45 2.34
N GLY A 279 26.30 -33.23 3.04
CA GLY A 279 25.92 -34.56 2.65
C GLY A 279 26.96 -35.62 3.05
N ASP A 280 26.69 -36.87 2.68
CA ASP A 280 27.56 -38.02 2.99
C ASP A 280 28.69 -38.13 1.95
N PRO A 281 29.95 -38.34 2.39
CA PRO A 281 31.07 -38.50 1.47
C PRO A 281 31.07 -39.87 0.81
N THR A 282 31.60 -39.95 -0.37
CA THR A 282 31.95 -41.21 -1.02
C THR A 282 33.48 -41.37 -1.00
N TYR A 283 33.97 -42.59 -0.81
CA TYR A 283 35.39 -42.92 -0.74
C TYR A 283 35.78 -43.74 -1.93
N GLN A 284 37.04 -43.58 -2.36
CA GLN A 284 37.73 -44.45 -3.30
C GLN A 284 39.22 -44.43 -3.01
N TRP A 285 39.80 -45.61 -2.75
CA TRP A 285 41.25 -45.75 -2.54
C TRP A 285 41.92 -46.04 -3.87
N TYR A 286 43.12 -45.49 -3.99
CA TYR A 286 43.98 -45.62 -5.18
C TYR A 286 45.35 -46.16 -4.78
N VAL A 287 46.03 -46.91 -5.68
CA VAL A 287 47.40 -47.42 -5.49
C VAL A 287 48.32 -46.86 -6.55
N SER A 288 49.53 -46.40 -6.16
CA SER A 288 50.51 -45.91 -7.09
C SER A 288 51.93 -46.22 -6.56
N ASN A 289 52.89 -46.38 -7.48
CA ASN A 289 54.30 -46.53 -7.14
C ASN A 289 55.01 -45.20 -6.85
N VAL A 290 54.32 -44.09 -7.15
CA VAL A 290 54.77 -42.72 -6.89
C VAL A 290 53.62 -42.02 -6.18
N CYS A 291 53.91 -41.25 -5.12
CA CYS A 291 52.88 -40.49 -4.44
C CYS A 291 52.46 -39.30 -5.32
N ASP A 292 51.48 -39.56 -6.20
CA ASP A 292 50.86 -38.55 -7.05
C ASP A 292 49.35 -38.58 -6.82
N THR A 293 48.86 -37.61 -6.02
CA THR A 293 47.43 -37.51 -5.64
C THR A 293 46.55 -36.94 -6.77
N THR A 294 47.15 -36.58 -7.91
CA THR A 294 46.42 -36.12 -9.10
C THR A 294 46.16 -37.24 -10.11
N ASP A 295 46.86 -38.38 -9.99
CA ASP A 295 46.64 -39.56 -10.84
C ASP A 295 45.51 -40.45 -10.24
N LEU A 296 44.33 -40.35 -10.78
CA LEU A 296 43.13 -41.10 -10.37
C LEU A 296 42.91 -42.35 -11.28
N THR A 297 43.91 -42.84 -12.02
CA THR A 297 43.74 -43.93 -12.98
C THR A 297 43.76 -45.31 -12.34
N ASN A 298 44.36 -45.48 -11.17
CA ASN A 298 44.57 -46.77 -10.50
C ASN A 298 43.67 -46.94 -9.27
N ALA A 299 42.38 -46.83 -9.48
CA ALA A 299 41.39 -47.09 -8.43
C ALA A 299 41.43 -48.58 -8.01
N ILE A 300 41.45 -48.82 -6.71
CA ILE A 300 41.35 -50.16 -6.13
C ILE A 300 39.91 -50.63 -6.16
N THR A 301 39.61 -51.73 -6.82
CA THR A 301 38.26 -52.25 -6.95
C THR A 301 37.67 -52.50 -5.56
N ASP A 302 36.41 -52.07 -5.37
CA ASP A 302 35.61 -52.21 -4.15
C ASP A 302 36.18 -51.54 -2.89
N ALA A 303 37.26 -50.77 -2.99
CA ALA A 303 37.84 -49.99 -1.88
C ALA A 303 37.13 -48.66 -1.69
N THR A 304 35.88 -48.70 -1.22
CA THR A 304 34.94 -47.55 -1.13
C THR A 304 34.54 -47.20 0.30
N SER A 305 35.30 -47.63 1.30
CA SER A 305 35.07 -47.32 2.73
C SER A 305 36.06 -46.24 3.20
N SER A 306 35.79 -45.65 4.38
CA SER A 306 36.71 -44.73 5.08
C SER A 306 38.00 -45.39 5.54
N SER A 307 38.08 -46.74 5.55
CA SER A 307 39.25 -47.52 5.82
C SER A 307 39.55 -48.52 4.72
N TYR A 308 40.84 -48.82 4.51
CA TYR A 308 41.31 -49.79 3.52
C TYR A 308 42.49 -50.58 4.08
N THR A 309 42.43 -51.91 4.10
CA THR A 309 43.55 -52.79 4.45
C THR A 309 44.35 -53.15 3.21
N PRO A 310 45.60 -52.67 3.06
CA PRO A 310 46.43 -53.07 1.93
C PRO A 310 46.68 -54.58 1.96
N PRO A 311 46.61 -55.32 0.83
CA PRO A 311 46.83 -56.74 0.83
C PRO A 311 48.26 -57.08 1.31
N SER A 312 48.36 -58.18 2.12
CA SER A 312 49.65 -58.72 2.51
C SER A 312 50.19 -59.58 1.35
N GLY A 313 50.95 -58.93 0.45
CA GLY A 313 51.75 -59.56 -0.57
C GLY A 313 51.04 -60.29 -1.71
N ASP A 314 51.46 -59.98 -2.93
CA ASP A 314 51.66 -60.88 -4.07
C ASP A 314 53.08 -60.60 -4.67
#